data_addef00efa879d970ac26b71beb42f1c
#
_entry.id   addef00efa879d970ac26b71beb42f1c
#
_cell.length_a   1.000
_cell.length_b   1.000
_cell.length_c   1.000
_cell.angle_alpha   90.00
_cell.angle_beta   90.00
_cell.angle_gamma   90.00
#
_symmetry.space_group_name_H-M   'P 1'
#
loop_
_entity.id
_entity.type
_entity.pdbx_description
1 polymer ?
#
loop_
_entity_poly.entity_id
_entity_poly.type
_entity_poly.pdbx_seq_one_letter_code
_entity_poly.pdbx_strand_id
1 'polypeptide(L)'
;MKDKFSQQAATYAQFRPDYPSELYDFILQNTDNQGVAWDCATGNGQAAKVLARHFEKVYATDISQKQIDNAVQVDNICYSVQSAEQTNFEHNTFDLITVAQAIHWFEWDKFYAEVQRVAKPNATLAVWGYSMPQVQDDKINQELQDFYKNETGPYWDFERRHIDAHYATIPFPFEEIKTPQYQIKVEWDLAMLEGYLNSWSATQNFIKMNGYNPVDGFIVKMKTLWKEKEIKTTIFPVFLKLSKFLKIN
;
A
#
# COMPACT_ATOMS: atom_id res chain seq x y z
N MET A 1 -8.57 -5.19 -13.27
CA MET A 1 -8.09 -4.01 -12.49
C MET A 1 -8.04 -2.75 -13.36
N LYS A 2 -8.35 -1.54 -12.84
CA LYS A 2 -8.29 -0.28 -13.61
C LYS A 2 -7.05 0.51 -13.22
N ASP A 3 -6.25 0.99 -14.18
CA ASP A 3 -5.13 1.90 -13.93
C ASP A 3 -5.67 3.28 -13.48
N LYS A 4 -5.52 3.60 -12.20
CA LYS A 4 -5.94 4.87 -11.59
C LYS A 4 -4.78 5.73 -11.09
N PHE A 5 -3.55 5.20 -11.10
CA PHE A 5 -2.41 5.81 -10.42
C PHE A 5 -1.33 6.38 -11.35
N SER A 6 -1.43 6.14 -12.65
CA SER A 6 -0.42 6.60 -13.62
C SER A 6 -0.19 8.11 -13.65
N GLN A 7 -1.20 8.93 -13.32
CA GLN A 7 -1.06 10.41 -13.39
C GLN A 7 -0.35 11.02 -12.19
N GLN A 8 -0.22 10.29 -11.08
CA GLN A 8 0.28 10.80 -9.79
C GLN A 8 1.56 10.12 -9.30
N ALA A 9 2.18 9.26 -10.12
CA ALA A 9 3.29 8.41 -9.71
C ALA A 9 4.45 9.19 -9.02
N ALA A 10 4.81 10.38 -9.50
CA ALA A 10 5.89 11.19 -8.93
C ALA A 10 5.52 11.80 -7.56
N THR A 11 4.33 12.41 -7.43
CA THR A 11 3.85 12.97 -6.16
C THR A 11 3.60 11.86 -5.13
N TYR A 12 3.08 10.72 -5.59
CA TYR A 12 2.88 9.55 -4.76
C TYR A 12 4.19 9.04 -4.15
N ALA A 13 5.24 8.93 -4.95
CA ALA A 13 6.56 8.47 -4.50
C ALA A 13 7.20 9.40 -3.46
N GLN A 14 6.96 10.71 -3.55
CA GLN A 14 7.57 11.70 -2.68
C GLN A 14 6.95 11.78 -1.28
N PHE A 15 5.63 11.60 -1.17
CA PHE A 15 4.89 11.87 0.08
C PHE A 15 4.31 10.62 0.75
N ARG A 16 4.51 9.44 0.18
CA ARG A 16 4.07 8.18 0.82
C ARG A 16 5.15 7.65 1.74
N PRO A 17 4.81 7.36 3.01
CA PRO A 17 5.80 6.88 3.95
C PRO A 17 6.22 5.44 3.67
N ASP A 18 7.45 5.10 4.04
CA ASP A 18 7.96 3.73 4.00
C ASP A 18 7.33 2.88 5.11
N TYR A 19 7.15 1.59 4.83
CA TYR A 19 6.69 0.65 5.85
C TYR A 19 7.79 0.35 6.87
N PRO A 20 7.43 0.06 8.14
CA PRO A 20 8.41 -0.20 9.18
C PRO A 20 9.17 -1.51 8.94
N SER A 21 10.44 -1.55 9.31
CA SER A 21 11.29 -2.74 9.16
C SER A 21 10.72 -3.96 9.88
N GLU A 22 10.10 -3.75 11.04
CA GLU A 22 9.50 -4.80 11.87
C GLU A 22 8.37 -5.55 11.17
N LEU A 23 7.68 -4.90 10.23
CA LEU A 23 6.69 -5.56 9.36
C LEU A 23 7.38 -6.58 8.46
N TYR A 24 8.44 -6.18 7.79
CA TYR A 24 9.21 -7.06 6.90
C TYR A 24 9.91 -8.17 7.69
N ASP A 25 10.48 -7.87 8.84
CA ASP A 25 11.13 -8.85 9.72
C ASP A 25 10.14 -9.97 10.10
N PHE A 26 8.90 -9.60 10.44
CA PHE A 26 7.87 -10.58 10.78
C PHE A 26 7.45 -11.42 9.57
N ILE A 27 7.28 -10.81 8.39
CA ILE A 27 6.98 -11.54 7.14
C ILE A 27 8.10 -12.54 6.84
N LEU A 28 9.35 -12.10 6.91
CA LEU A 28 10.53 -12.94 6.63
C LEU A 28 10.70 -14.08 7.62
N GLN A 29 10.43 -13.85 8.92
CA GLN A 29 10.42 -14.92 9.95
C GLN A 29 9.38 -16.01 9.68
N ASN A 30 8.31 -15.69 8.97
CA ASN A 30 7.25 -16.62 8.58
C ASN A 30 7.43 -17.15 7.13
N THR A 31 8.56 -16.88 6.49
CA THR A 31 8.89 -17.35 5.13
C THR A 31 10.06 -18.33 5.22
N ASP A 32 9.83 -19.60 4.85
CA ASP A 32 10.82 -20.67 5.05
C ASP A 32 12.05 -20.54 4.13
N ASN A 33 11.85 -20.05 2.91
CA ASN A 33 12.90 -19.90 1.91
C ASN A 33 12.91 -18.50 1.32
N GLN A 34 14.07 -18.00 0.98
CA GLN A 34 14.27 -16.67 0.41
C GLN A 34 14.84 -16.72 -1.02
N GLY A 35 14.38 -17.71 -1.82
CA GLY A 35 14.78 -17.83 -3.21
C GLY A 35 14.09 -16.81 -4.10
N VAL A 36 12.76 -16.89 -4.25
CA VAL A 36 12.01 -16.04 -5.20
C VAL A 36 10.81 -15.40 -4.52
N ALA A 37 10.69 -14.07 -4.61
CA ALA A 37 9.52 -13.34 -4.17
C ALA A 37 8.75 -12.73 -5.36
N TRP A 38 7.43 -12.56 -5.19
CA TRP A 38 6.57 -11.78 -6.06
C TRP A 38 5.97 -10.62 -5.30
N ASP A 39 6.29 -9.39 -5.71
CA ASP A 39 5.64 -8.17 -5.26
C ASP A 39 4.56 -7.78 -6.27
N CYS A 40 3.30 -8.09 -5.93
CA CYS A 40 2.14 -7.94 -6.79
C CYS A 40 1.51 -6.56 -6.60
N ALA A 41 1.23 -5.84 -7.69
CA ALA A 41 0.84 -4.43 -7.73
C ALA A 41 1.88 -3.56 -7.00
N THR A 42 3.12 -3.71 -7.43
CA THR A 42 4.33 -3.16 -6.80
C THR A 42 4.40 -1.63 -6.82
N GLY A 43 3.61 -0.97 -7.66
CA GLY A 43 3.71 0.46 -7.89
C GLY A 43 5.13 0.85 -8.36
N ASN A 44 5.73 1.80 -7.66
CA ASN A 44 7.11 2.23 -7.92
C ASN A 44 8.19 1.34 -7.27
N GLY A 45 7.85 0.14 -6.80
CA GLY A 45 8.82 -0.83 -6.27
C GLY A 45 9.22 -0.63 -4.81
N GLN A 46 8.45 0.08 -4.00
CA GLN A 46 8.78 0.38 -2.61
C GLN A 46 8.98 -0.91 -1.77
N ALA A 47 8.04 -1.87 -1.85
CA ALA A 47 8.18 -3.15 -1.18
C ALA A 47 9.23 -4.04 -1.88
N ALA A 48 9.21 -4.11 -3.20
CA ALA A 48 10.18 -4.89 -3.97
C ALA A 48 11.63 -4.56 -3.62
N LYS A 49 11.95 -3.26 -3.47
CA LYS A 49 13.29 -2.79 -3.05
C LYS A 49 13.74 -3.35 -1.69
N VAL A 50 12.82 -3.50 -0.74
CA VAL A 50 13.14 -4.10 0.55
C VAL A 50 13.33 -5.61 0.41
N LEU A 51 12.43 -6.29 -0.30
CA LEU A 51 12.51 -7.73 -0.56
C LEU A 51 13.80 -8.11 -1.29
N ALA A 52 14.28 -7.28 -2.21
CA ALA A 52 15.51 -7.51 -2.97
C ALA A 52 16.77 -7.64 -2.10
N ARG A 53 16.73 -7.18 -0.85
CA ARG A 53 17.84 -7.35 0.11
C ARG A 53 17.88 -8.74 0.76
N HIS A 54 16.78 -9.49 0.64
CA HIS A 54 16.56 -10.74 1.35
C HIS A 54 16.35 -11.93 0.41
N PHE A 55 15.89 -11.68 -0.81
CA PHE A 55 15.60 -12.73 -1.80
C PHE A 55 16.65 -12.76 -2.91
N GLU A 56 16.95 -13.94 -3.44
CA GLU A 56 17.83 -14.08 -4.59
C GLU A 56 17.25 -13.37 -5.82
N LYS A 57 15.92 -13.40 -5.98
CA LYS A 57 15.20 -12.76 -7.08
C LYS A 57 13.83 -12.26 -6.64
N VAL A 58 13.47 -11.07 -7.11
CA VAL A 58 12.16 -10.48 -6.92
C VAL A 58 11.52 -10.22 -8.28
N TYR A 59 10.32 -10.74 -8.49
CA TYR A 59 9.46 -10.32 -9.58
C TYR A 59 8.50 -9.27 -9.06
N ALA A 60 8.44 -8.13 -9.73
CA ALA A 60 7.61 -7.00 -9.34
C ALA A 60 6.65 -6.66 -10.49
N THR A 61 5.35 -6.82 -10.26
CA THR A 61 4.36 -6.58 -11.32
C THR A 61 3.41 -5.46 -10.95
N ASP A 62 3.03 -4.68 -11.94
CA ASP A 62 1.96 -3.70 -11.84
C ASP A 62 1.18 -3.64 -13.17
N ILE A 63 -0.08 -3.19 -13.14
CA ILE A 63 -0.86 -3.01 -14.36
C ILE A 63 -0.49 -1.71 -15.08
N SER A 64 0.15 -0.77 -14.38
CA SER A 64 0.54 0.54 -14.87
C SER A 64 1.97 0.54 -15.38
N GLN A 65 2.16 0.71 -16.69
CA GLN A 65 3.49 0.92 -17.28
C GLN A 65 4.21 2.12 -16.65
N LYS A 66 3.48 3.21 -16.35
CA LYS A 66 4.08 4.40 -15.74
C LYS A 66 4.62 4.14 -14.32
N GLN A 67 3.99 3.28 -13.54
CA GLN A 67 4.53 2.88 -12.24
C GLN A 67 5.83 2.11 -12.44
N ILE A 68 5.87 1.16 -13.34
CA ILE A 68 7.08 0.39 -13.67
C ILE A 68 8.21 1.28 -14.20
N ASP A 69 7.90 2.24 -15.06
CA ASP A 69 8.89 3.18 -15.62
C ASP A 69 9.55 4.07 -14.54
N ASN A 70 8.83 4.34 -13.44
CA ASN A 70 9.31 5.11 -12.30
C ASN A 70 9.80 4.24 -11.13
N ALA A 71 9.85 2.92 -11.31
CA ALA A 71 10.25 2.01 -10.24
C ALA A 71 11.75 2.06 -9.96
N VAL A 72 12.09 1.83 -8.69
CA VAL A 72 13.49 1.79 -8.23
C VAL A 72 14.21 0.62 -8.87
N GLN A 73 15.30 0.89 -9.58
CA GLN A 73 16.09 -0.15 -10.25
C GLN A 73 17.06 -0.82 -9.26
N VAL A 74 16.98 -2.14 -9.17
CA VAL A 74 17.88 -3.01 -8.37
C VAL A 74 18.14 -4.25 -9.19
N ASP A 75 19.37 -4.75 -9.22
CA ASP A 75 19.83 -5.79 -10.15
C ASP A 75 19.02 -7.10 -10.09
N ASN A 76 18.52 -7.49 -8.91
CA ASN A 76 17.76 -8.71 -8.72
C ASN A 76 16.23 -8.50 -8.73
N ILE A 77 15.72 -7.33 -9.16
CA ILE A 77 14.30 -7.09 -9.38
C ILE A 77 13.98 -7.15 -10.87
N CYS A 78 13.00 -7.98 -11.21
CA CYS A 78 12.47 -8.10 -12.56
C CYS A 78 11.07 -7.45 -12.62
N TYR A 79 10.99 -6.25 -13.19
CA TYR A 79 9.73 -5.56 -13.39
C TYR A 79 9.00 -6.02 -14.65
N SER A 80 7.67 -6.15 -14.58
CA SER A 80 6.83 -6.41 -15.76
C SER A 80 5.40 -5.90 -15.56
N VAL A 81 4.77 -5.52 -16.68
CA VAL A 81 3.36 -5.11 -16.68
C VAL A 81 2.48 -6.36 -16.78
N GLN A 82 1.81 -6.70 -15.67
CA GLN A 82 0.94 -7.87 -15.60
C GLN A 82 -0.23 -7.60 -14.64
N SER A 83 -1.36 -8.26 -14.89
CA SER A 83 -2.49 -8.26 -13.94
C SER A 83 -2.19 -9.17 -12.75
N ALA A 84 -2.71 -8.80 -11.58
CA ALA A 84 -2.65 -9.64 -10.38
C ALA A 84 -3.44 -10.95 -10.53
N GLU A 85 -4.47 -10.93 -11.37
CA GLU A 85 -5.42 -12.03 -11.56
C GLU A 85 -4.96 -13.09 -12.57
N GLN A 86 -3.93 -12.75 -13.35
CA GLN A 86 -3.38 -13.66 -14.37
C GLN A 86 -1.97 -13.21 -14.75
N THR A 87 -0.99 -14.04 -14.46
CA THR A 87 0.41 -13.80 -14.79
C THR A 87 0.95 -14.86 -15.76
N ASN A 88 2.11 -14.57 -16.35
CA ASN A 88 2.85 -15.54 -17.16
C ASN A 88 3.86 -16.37 -16.36
N PHE A 89 3.78 -16.35 -15.02
CA PHE A 89 4.69 -17.12 -14.17
C PHE A 89 4.35 -18.61 -14.20
N GLU A 90 5.37 -19.42 -14.04
CA GLU A 90 5.23 -20.87 -13.91
C GLU A 90 4.58 -21.26 -12.57
N HIS A 91 4.01 -22.47 -12.52
CA HIS A 91 3.49 -23.03 -11.27
C HIS A 91 4.60 -23.18 -10.22
N ASN A 92 4.26 -23.05 -8.94
CA ASN A 92 5.18 -23.28 -7.82
C ASN A 92 6.50 -22.50 -7.95
N THR A 93 6.42 -21.21 -8.26
CA THR A 93 7.57 -20.34 -8.49
C THR A 93 8.01 -19.60 -7.21
N PHE A 94 7.06 -19.12 -6.40
CA PHE A 94 7.34 -18.15 -5.37
C PHE A 94 7.38 -18.74 -3.97
N ASP A 95 8.35 -18.30 -3.18
CA ASP A 95 8.48 -18.58 -1.75
C ASP A 95 7.68 -17.54 -0.91
N LEU A 96 7.59 -16.30 -1.41
CA LEU A 96 6.81 -15.21 -0.83
C LEU A 96 6.02 -14.47 -1.92
N ILE A 97 4.77 -14.18 -1.62
CA ILE A 97 3.92 -13.28 -2.43
C ILE A 97 3.48 -12.12 -1.55
N THR A 98 3.69 -10.89 -2.01
CA THR A 98 3.33 -9.67 -1.28
C THR A 98 2.34 -8.81 -2.04
N VAL A 99 1.43 -8.18 -1.31
CA VAL A 99 0.51 -7.16 -1.81
C VAL A 99 0.47 -5.99 -0.83
N ALA A 100 1.05 -4.87 -1.20
CA ALA A 100 1.09 -3.67 -0.37
C ALA A 100 0.05 -2.64 -0.84
N GLN A 101 -0.95 -2.33 -0.03
CA GLN A 101 -1.95 -1.28 -0.28
C GLN A 101 -2.72 -1.41 -1.61
N ALA A 102 -2.91 -2.63 -2.13
CA ALA A 102 -3.47 -2.82 -3.47
C ALA A 102 -4.62 -3.83 -3.60
N ILE A 103 -4.74 -4.82 -2.71
CA ILE A 103 -5.69 -5.94 -2.86
C ILE A 103 -7.17 -5.50 -3.00
N HIS A 104 -7.53 -4.34 -2.49
CA HIS A 104 -8.90 -3.81 -2.60
C HIS A 104 -9.32 -3.46 -4.04
N TRP A 105 -8.38 -3.47 -5.00
CA TRP A 105 -8.63 -3.26 -6.42
C TRP A 105 -8.80 -4.55 -7.22
N PHE A 106 -8.56 -5.72 -6.61
CA PHE A 106 -8.45 -6.99 -7.32
C PHE A 106 -9.81 -7.69 -7.49
N GLU A 107 -9.89 -8.57 -8.48
CA GLU A 107 -10.90 -9.63 -8.56
C GLU A 107 -10.43 -10.81 -7.67
N TRP A 108 -10.84 -10.82 -6.42
CA TRP A 108 -10.26 -11.66 -5.37
C TRP A 108 -10.23 -13.15 -5.69
N ASP A 109 -11.32 -13.71 -6.22
CA ASP A 109 -11.37 -15.14 -6.56
C ASP A 109 -10.30 -15.51 -7.60
N LYS A 110 -10.13 -14.67 -8.63
CA LYS A 110 -9.11 -14.87 -9.66
C LYS A 110 -7.70 -14.66 -9.12
N PHE A 111 -7.52 -13.63 -8.30
CA PHE A 111 -6.23 -13.37 -7.66
C PHE A 111 -5.80 -14.52 -6.76
N TYR A 112 -6.70 -15.04 -5.91
CA TYR A 112 -6.36 -16.15 -5.04
C TYR A 112 -6.12 -17.46 -5.80
N ALA A 113 -6.83 -17.69 -6.90
CA ALA A 113 -6.55 -18.82 -7.79
C ALA A 113 -5.15 -18.70 -8.41
N GLU A 114 -4.76 -17.50 -8.83
CA GLU A 114 -3.42 -17.24 -9.37
C GLU A 114 -2.35 -17.40 -8.30
N VAL A 115 -2.57 -16.86 -7.09
CA VAL A 115 -1.67 -17.05 -5.95
C VAL A 115 -1.46 -18.55 -5.66
N GLN A 116 -2.54 -19.36 -5.61
CA GLN A 116 -2.44 -20.81 -5.39
C GLN A 116 -1.66 -21.51 -6.50
N ARG A 117 -1.78 -21.04 -7.74
CA ARG A 117 -1.08 -21.61 -8.89
C ARG A 117 0.44 -21.37 -8.83
N VAL A 118 0.85 -20.16 -8.46
CA VAL A 118 2.25 -19.74 -8.54
C VAL A 118 3.02 -19.90 -7.23
N ALA A 119 2.32 -20.06 -6.10
CA ALA A 119 2.94 -20.30 -4.79
C ALA A 119 3.56 -21.69 -4.71
N LYS A 120 4.77 -21.80 -4.19
CA LYS A 120 5.37 -23.07 -3.79
C LYS A 120 4.64 -23.68 -2.58
N PRO A 121 4.74 -24.99 -2.35
CA PRO A 121 4.39 -25.55 -1.04
C PRO A 121 5.16 -24.85 0.07
N ASN A 122 4.47 -24.47 1.15
CA ASN A 122 4.97 -23.66 2.26
C ASN A 122 5.33 -22.20 1.93
N ALA A 123 4.94 -21.70 0.76
CA ALA A 123 5.06 -20.27 0.46
C ALA A 123 4.23 -19.43 1.42
N THR A 124 4.58 -18.16 1.56
CA THR A 124 3.88 -17.19 2.38
C THR A 124 3.16 -16.17 1.49
N LEU A 125 1.91 -15.84 1.85
CA LEU A 125 1.17 -14.70 1.31
C LEU A 125 1.09 -13.61 2.39
N ALA A 126 1.58 -12.42 2.08
CA ALA A 126 1.52 -11.26 2.95
C ALA A 126 0.75 -10.11 2.26
N VAL A 127 -0.35 -9.69 2.88
CA VAL A 127 -1.20 -8.61 2.36
C VAL A 127 -1.35 -7.54 3.44
N TRP A 128 -0.89 -6.32 3.16
CA TRP A 128 -0.95 -5.25 4.14
C TRP A 128 -1.38 -3.92 3.56
N GLY A 129 -1.74 -3.03 4.47
CA GLY A 129 -2.05 -1.65 4.16
C GLY A 129 -1.89 -0.78 5.38
N TYR A 130 -2.09 0.51 5.20
CA TYR A 130 -2.14 1.47 6.30
C TYR A 130 -3.40 2.31 6.21
N SER A 131 -3.86 2.73 7.39
CA SER A 131 -5.03 3.57 7.55
C SER A 131 -4.70 5.05 7.40
N MET A 132 -5.71 5.89 7.61
CA MET A 132 -5.57 7.33 7.68
C MET A 132 -4.53 7.75 8.74
N PRO A 133 -3.70 8.76 8.47
CA PRO A 133 -2.71 9.27 9.42
C PRO A 133 -3.38 9.88 10.65
N GLN A 134 -2.68 9.77 11.77
CA GLN A 134 -3.03 10.38 13.05
C GLN A 134 -1.85 11.25 13.50
N VAL A 135 -2.08 12.54 13.60
CA VAL A 135 -1.10 13.48 14.17
C VAL A 135 -1.19 13.44 15.68
N GLN A 136 -0.11 13.60 16.42
CA GLN A 136 -0.14 13.69 17.87
C GLN A 136 -0.72 15.05 18.35
N ASP A 137 -1.96 15.35 17.92
CA ASP A 137 -2.71 16.52 18.26
C ASP A 137 -4.20 16.28 17.98
N ASP A 138 -5.02 16.24 19.01
CA ASP A 138 -6.44 15.87 18.90
C ASP A 138 -7.26 16.84 18.03
N LYS A 139 -6.95 18.14 18.09
CA LYS A 139 -7.66 19.15 17.30
C LYS A 139 -7.36 19.00 15.82
N ILE A 140 -6.08 18.76 15.49
CA ILE A 140 -5.66 18.49 14.11
C ILE A 140 -6.30 17.19 13.61
N ASN A 141 -6.35 16.14 14.43
CA ASN A 141 -6.99 14.88 14.06
C ASN A 141 -8.49 15.05 13.80
N GLN A 142 -9.18 15.83 14.60
CA GLN A 142 -10.60 16.10 14.39
C GLN A 142 -10.84 16.78 13.04
N GLU A 143 -10.05 17.80 12.72
CA GLU A 143 -10.14 18.51 11.45
C GLU A 143 -9.76 17.63 10.25
N LEU A 144 -8.73 16.80 10.41
CA LEU A 144 -8.30 15.86 9.40
C LEU A 144 -9.37 14.79 9.14
N GLN A 145 -10.04 14.30 10.17
CA GLN A 145 -11.16 13.37 10.03
C GLN A 145 -12.39 14.02 9.36
N ASP A 146 -12.67 15.27 9.69
CA ASP A 146 -13.75 16.03 9.06
C ASP A 146 -13.47 16.21 7.56
N PHE A 147 -12.26 16.63 7.22
CA PHE A 147 -11.80 16.75 5.84
C PHE A 147 -11.89 15.42 5.07
N TYR A 148 -11.46 14.31 5.71
CA TYR A 148 -11.50 12.98 5.13
C TYR A 148 -12.93 12.48 4.87
N LYS A 149 -13.85 12.69 5.83
CA LYS A 149 -15.20 12.13 5.78
C LYS A 149 -16.19 13.01 5.03
N ASN A 150 -16.12 14.33 5.23
CA ASN A 150 -17.14 15.26 4.77
C ASN A 150 -16.72 16.00 3.50
N GLU A 151 -15.49 16.51 3.43
CA GLU A 151 -15.00 17.25 2.27
C GLU A 151 -14.62 16.31 1.12
N THR A 152 -13.69 15.37 1.37
CA THR A 152 -13.22 14.44 0.36
C THR A 152 -13.98 13.11 0.33
N GLY A 153 -14.81 12.84 1.33
CA GLY A 153 -15.56 11.59 1.50
C GLY A 153 -16.32 11.14 0.27
N PRO A 154 -17.16 12.00 -0.36
CA PRO A 154 -17.93 11.64 -1.56
C PRO A 154 -17.09 11.31 -2.79
N TYR A 155 -15.80 11.62 -2.78
CA TYR A 155 -14.87 11.50 -3.91
C TYR A 155 -13.93 10.30 -3.81
N TRP A 156 -13.97 9.55 -2.68
CA TRP A 156 -13.26 8.29 -2.57
C TRP A 156 -13.87 7.23 -3.50
N ASP A 157 -13.01 6.42 -4.08
CA ASP A 157 -13.45 5.20 -4.76
C ASP A 157 -14.10 4.24 -3.74
N PHE A 158 -15.13 3.52 -4.17
CA PHE A 158 -15.91 2.63 -3.32
C PHE A 158 -15.05 1.57 -2.61
N GLU A 159 -13.97 1.16 -3.25
CA GLU A 159 -13.01 0.18 -2.74
C GLU A 159 -12.23 0.68 -1.53
N ARG A 160 -12.15 2.00 -1.31
CA ARG A 160 -11.50 2.61 -0.13
C ARG A 160 -12.06 2.09 1.20
N ARG A 161 -13.34 1.76 1.26
CA ARG A 161 -13.99 1.17 2.44
C ARG A 161 -13.26 -0.07 3.00
N HIS A 162 -12.59 -0.84 2.13
CA HIS A 162 -11.85 -2.03 2.56
C HIS A 162 -10.59 -1.68 3.34
N ILE A 163 -9.95 -0.55 3.01
CA ILE A 163 -8.82 -0.01 3.78
C ILE A 163 -9.31 0.48 5.15
N ASP A 164 -10.43 1.21 5.18
CA ASP A 164 -11.03 1.72 6.42
C ASP A 164 -11.45 0.59 7.36
N ALA A 165 -11.83 -0.56 6.80
CA ALA A 165 -12.12 -1.80 7.51
C ALA A 165 -10.88 -2.69 7.75
N HIS A 166 -9.65 -2.20 7.52
CA HIS A 166 -8.41 -2.95 7.68
C HIS A 166 -8.43 -4.30 6.94
N TYR A 167 -9.01 -4.32 5.74
CA TYR A 167 -9.26 -5.51 4.91
C TYR A 167 -10.13 -6.61 5.57
N ALA A 168 -10.81 -6.34 6.69
CA ALA A 168 -11.72 -7.31 7.31
C ALA A 168 -12.91 -7.68 6.41
N THR A 169 -13.25 -6.83 5.44
CA THR A 169 -14.34 -7.04 4.47
C THR A 169 -13.89 -7.70 3.17
N ILE A 170 -12.59 -8.01 3.02
CA ILE A 170 -12.06 -8.76 1.89
C ILE A 170 -12.01 -10.23 2.27
N PRO A 171 -12.59 -11.15 1.47
CA PRO A 171 -12.42 -12.58 1.68
C PRO A 171 -10.94 -12.94 1.74
N PHE A 172 -10.54 -13.78 2.70
CA PHE A 172 -9.19 -14.29 2.81
C PHE A 172 -9.28 -15.81 3.02
N PRO A 173 -9.26 -16.60 1.95
CA PRO A 173 -9.60 -18.03 2.00
C PRO A 173 -8.48 -18.91 2.54
N PHE A 174 -7.54 -18.35 3.29
CA PHE A 174 -6.38 -19.02 3.85
C PHE A 174 -6.40 -18.92 5.38
N GLU A 175 -5.76 -19.86 6.05
CA GLU A 175 -5.57 -19.79 7.50
C GLU A 175 -4.65 -18.61 7.85
N GLU A 176 -5.19 -17.65 8.60
CA GLU A 176 -4.47 -16.44 8.98
C GLU A 176 -3.53 -16.71 10.17
N ILE A 177 -2.27 -16.33 10.01
CA ILE A 177 -1.31 -16.25 11.11
C ILE A 177 -1.61 -14.97 11.89
N LYS A 178 -1.70 -15.08 13.22
CA LYS A 178 -1.90 -13.93 14.10
C LYS A 178 -0.72 -12.96 13.99
N THR A 179 -1.01 -11.74 13.62
CA THR A 179 0.00 -10.69 13.37
C THR A 179 0.03 -9.66 14.50
N PRO A 180 1.22 -9.09 14.82
CA PRO A 180 1.33 -7.90 15.66
C PRO A 180 0.65 -6.68 15.03
N GLN A 181 0.49 -5.64 15.83
CA GLN A 181 0.12 -4.32 15.32
C GLN A 181 1.38 -3.55 14.92
N TYR A 182 1.35 -2.92 13.77
CA TYR A 182 2.45 -2.12 13.27
C TYR A 182 2.00 -0.68 13.08
N GLN A 183 2.97 0.23 13.01
CA GLN A 183 2.72 1.63 12.72
C GLN A 183 3.91 2.23 11.97
N ILE A 184 3.60 3.08 11.00
CA ILE A 184 4.60 3.95 10.40
C ILE A 184 4.62 5.22 11.24
N LYS A 185 5.81 5.67 11.67
CA LYS A 185 6.00 6.96 12.34
C LYS A 185 6.84 7.86 11.46
N VAL A 186 6.35 9.06 11.23
CA VAL A 186 7.05 10.10 10.48
C VAL A 186 6.98 11.43 11.22
N GLU A 187 8.03 12.21 11.06
CA GLU A 187 8.11 13.56 11.61
C GLU A 187 7.81 14.54 10.47
N TRP A 188 6.60 15.08 10.47
CA TRP A 188 6.08 15.94 9.42
C TRP A 188 5.90 17.38 9.87
N ASP A 189 6.17 18.31 8.98
CA ASP A 189 5.63 19.66 9.02
C ASP A 189 4.30 19.75 8.23
N LEU A 190 3.71 20.93 8.21
CA LEU A 190 2.45 21.15 7.52
C LEU A 190 2.57 20.97 5.99
N ALA A 191 3.74 21.26 5.40
CA ALA A 191 3.96 21.09 3.97
C ALA A 191 4.00 19.61 3.56
N MET A 192 4.55 18.73 4.41
CA MET A 192 4.50 17.29 4.20
C MET A 192 3.07 16.75 4.27
N LEU A 193 2.27 17.22 5.22
CA LEU A 193 0.84 16.88 5.28
C LEU A 193 0.11 17.36 4.02
N GLU A 194 0.32 18.58 3.58
CA GLU A 194 -0.25 19.15 2.36
C GLU A 194 0.07 18.29 1.13
N GLY A 195 1.34 17.93 0.95
CA GLY A 195 1.78 17.05 -0.14
C GLY A 195 1.12 15.67 -0.10
N TYR A 196 1.01 15.09 1.11
CA TYR A 196 0.32 13.82 1.31
C TYR A 196 -1.17 13.89 0.94
N LEU A 197 -1.90 14.92 1.41
CA LEU A 197 -3.32 15.12 1.10
C LEU A 197 -3.55 15.33 -0.40
N ASN A 198 -2.65 16.05 -1.06
CA ASN A 198 -2.67 16.23 -2.51
C ASN A 198 -2.43 14.92 -3.28
N SER A 199 -1.78 13.92 -2.67
CA SER A 199 -1.58 12.59 -3.26
C SER A 199 -2.81 11.68 -3.17
N TRP A 200 -3.89 12.08 -2.50
CA TRP A 200 -5.10 11.27 -2.38
C TRP A 200 -5.89 11.21 -3.68
N SER A 201 -6.38 10.03 -4.04
CA SER A 201 -7.27 9.87 -5.21
C SER A 201 -8.56 10.68 -5.05
N ALA A 202 -9.11 10.77 -3.84
CA ALA A 202 -10.28 11.58 -3.55
C ALA A 202 -10.03 13.08 -3.79
N THR A 203 -8.87 13.61 -3.40
CA THR A 203 -8.48 15.01 -3.69
C THR A 203 -8.46 15.25 -5.20
N GLN A 204 -7.87 14.35 -5.96
CA GLN A 204 -7.79 14.48 -7.41
C GLN A 204 -9.17 14.35 -8.09
N ASN A 205 -10.01 13.45 -7.61
CA ASN A 205 -11.39 13.33 -8.07
C ASN A 205 -12.20 14.59 -7.75
N PHE A 206 -12.01 15.16 -6.55
CA PHE A 206 -12.62 16.42 -6.15
C PHE A 206 -12.23 17.57 -7.10
N ILE A 207 -10.92 17.75 -7.34
CA ILE A 207 -10.39 18.81 -8.24
C ILE A 207 -10.99 18.66 -9.64
N LYS A 208 -11.02 17.43 -10.16
CA LYS A 208 -11.59 17.15 -11.49
C LYS A 208 -13.08 17.52 -11.60
N MET A 209 -13.84 17.32 -10.52
CA MET A 209 -15.28 17.57 -10.53
C MET A 209 -15.64 19.03 -10.21
N ASN A 210 -14.87 19.70 -9.34
CA ASN A 210 -15.23 21.02 -8.82
C ASN A 210 -14.36 22.16 -9.35
N GLY A 211 -13.21 21.87 -9.98
CA GLY A 211 -12.33 22.85 -10.60
C GLY A 211 -11.43 23.64 -9.64
N TYR A 212 -11.38 23.26 -8.36
CA TYR A 212 -10.46 23.84 -7.37
C TYR A 212 -9.93 22.77 -6.43
N ASN A 213 -8.85 23.08 -5.70
CA ASN A 213 -8.22 22.14 -4.77
C ASN A 213 -8.79 22.29 -3.35
N PRO A 214 -9.44 21.27 -2.77
CA PRO A 214 -9.99 21.34 -1.43
C PRO A 214 -8.89 21.45 -0.35
N VAL A 215 -7.68 20.97 -0.63
CA VAL A 215 -6.54 21.01 0.30
C VAL A 215 -6.12 22.46 0.60
N ASP A 216 -6.26 23.40 -0.35
CA ASP A 216 -5.86 24.79 -0.14
C ASP A 216 -6.61 25.42 1.04
N GLY A 217 -7.93 25.25 1.07
CA GLY A 217 -8.79 25.75 2.17
C GLY A 217 -8.49 25.05 3.49
N PHE A 218 -8.26 23.73 3.45
CA PHE A 218 -7.89 22.95 4.62
C PHE A 218 -6.56 23.42 5.22
N ILE A 219 -5.53 23.64 4.40
CA ILE A 219 -4.21 24.11 4.86
C ILE A 219 -4.29 25.53 5.46
N VAL A 220 -5.09 26.44 4.89
CA VAL A 220 -5.33 27.76 5.50
C VAL A 220 -5.87 27.60 6.92
N LYS A 221 -6.84 26.72 7.14
CA LYS A 221 -7.37 26.39 8.47
C LYS A 221 -6.29 25.79 9.37
N MET A 222 -5.51 24.85 8.87
CA MET A 222 -4.46 24.18 9.63
C MET A 222 -3.35 25.11 10.12
N LYS A 223 -3.02 26.18 9.39
CA LYS A 223 -2.05 27.20 9.84
C LYS A 223 -2.39 27.86 11.17
N THR A 224 -3.64 27.78 11.62
CA THR A 224 -4.06 28.27 12.94
C THR A 224 -3.73 27.28 14.07
N LEU A 225 -3.59 26.00 13.77
CA LEU A 225 -3.36 24.91 14.73
C LEU A 225 -1.93 24.35 14.65
N TRP A 226 -1.29 24.49 13.52
CA TRP A 226 0.04 23.94 13.22
C TRP A 226 0.93 25.04 12.66
N LYS A 227 1.90 25.49 13.48
CA LYS A 227 2.81 26.57 13.06
C LYS A 227 3.65 26.13 11.90
N GLU A 228 3.96 27.05 11.01
CA GLU A 228 4.88 26.82 9.91
C GLU A 228 6.23 26.29 10.43
N LYS A 229 6.73 25.21 9.80
CA LYS A 229 7.95 24.48 10.20
C LYS A 229 7.93 23.81 11.58
N GLU A 230 6.84 23.83 12.31
CA GLU A 230 6.67 22.99 13.49
C GLU A 230 6.60 21.53 13.05
N ILE A 231 7.39 20.67 13.68
CA ILE A 231 7.39 19.23 13.40
C ILE A 231 6.44 18.54 14.37
N LYS A 232 5.57 17.69 13.85
CA LYS A 232 4.68 16.83 14.64
C LYS A 232 4.82 15.37 14.22
N THR A 233 4.85 14.50 15.20
CA THR A 233 4.81 13.06 14.95
C THR A 233 3.48 12.68 14.33
N THR A 234 3.53 12.07 13.17
CA THR A 234 2.38 11.55 12.44
C THR A 234 2.49 10.02 12.34
N ILE A 235 1.42 9.34 12.71
CA ILE A 235 1.39 7.88 12.82
C ILE A 235 0.37 7.33 11.81
N PHE A 236 0.78 6.30 11.05
CA PHE A 236 -0.12 5.52 10.22
C PHE A 236 -0.25 4.13 10.80
N PRO A 237 -1.43 3.75 11.33
CA PRO A 237 -1.68 2.37 11.71
C PRO A 237 -1.54 1.44 10.51
N VAL A 238 -0.74 0.38 10.65
CA VAL A 238 -0.52 -0.63 9.61
C VAL A 238 -1.20 -1.93 10.03
N PHE A 239 -1.90 -2.55 9.11
CA PHE A 239 -2.55 -3.84 9.29
C PHE A 239 -1.97 -4.85 8.28
N LEU A 240 -1.81 -6.10 8.73
CA LEU A 240 -1.23 -7.20 7.97
C LEU A 240 -2.13 -8.43 8.07
N LYS A 241 -2.43 -9.05 6.93
CA LYS A 241 -2.95 -10.41 6.80
C LYS A 241 -1.81 -11.29 6.28
N LEU A 242 -1.52 -12.35 7.00
CA LEU A 242 -0.44 -13.28 6.68
C LEU A 242 -0.96 -14.71 6.68
N SER A 243 -0.59 -15.48 5.70
CA SER A 243 -0.91 -16.90 5.61
C SER A 243 0.25 -17.69 5.03
N LYS A 244 0.32 -18.96 5.38
CA LYS A 244 1.29 -19.91 4.85
C LYS A 244 0.56 -21.03 4.12
N PHE A 245 1.00 -21.35 2.91
CA PHE A 245 0.43 -22.44 2.11
C PHE A 245 0.98 -23.78 2.62
N LEU A 246 0.23 -24.43 3.51
CA LEU A 246 0.63 -25.73 4.02
C LEU A 246 0.62 -26.77 2.89
N LYS A 247 1.63 -27.61 2.84
CA LYS A 247 1.66 -28.74 1.93
C LYS A 247 0.47 -29.67 2.27
N ILE A 248 -0.46 -29.79 1.35
CA ILE A 248 -1.47 -30.86 1.45
C ILE A 248 -0.74 -32.16 1.13
N ASN A 249 -0.53 -33.00 2.16
CA ASN A 249 0.05 -34.36 2.03
C ASN A 249 -0.91 -35.29 1.30
#